data_f02c61f6c24689fcf6a846a5024836c7
#
_entry.id   f02c61f6c24689fcf6a846a5024836c7
#
_cell.length_a   1.000
_cell.length_b   1.000
_cell.length_c   1.000
_cell.angle_alpha   90.00
_cell.angle_beta   90.00
_cell.angle_gamma   90.00
#
_symmetry.space_group_name_H-M   'P 1'
#
loop_
_entity.id
_entity.type
_entity.pdbx_description
1 polymer ?
#
loop_
_entity_poly.entity_id
_entity_poly.type
_entity_poly.pdbx_seq_one_letter_code
_entity_poly.pdbx_strand_id
1 'polypeptide(L)'
;MLPRLVAEGARRAGVRRIGVLGFRGATPGSTLALGDWSRRISLKSLAVFRDAIREAGFGSAILIGQIGPLAYFRAAFDPEVRAALAEMPAHNAHTIFGRLIREIEAVGPRVIPSSLFLADQIPAAPGVLSSRSPTGAERAAAAFGRKIADAVCDLDVGQTVVVKDGVALAVEGFDGTDATIRRGGRIARRGAVVVKVAKRGHDMRFDIPVVGERTIRAMRKAHCTAVFVQAGRVLFADRPAVLRAADRAGVAVVAFDSGMEPAPVLSAGVRASREGEGAAP
;
A
#
# COMPACT_ATOMS: atom_id res chain seq x y z
N MET A 1 4.13 -3.89 10.15
CA MET A 1 2.69 -4.28 10.29
C MET A 1 2.19 -5.02 9.06
N LEU A 2 2.17 -4.41 7.86
CA LEU A 2 1.66 -5.07 6.64
C LEU A 2 2.28 -6.43 6.33
N PRO A 3 3.62 -6.63 6.41
CA PRO A 3 4.20 -7.95 6.16
C PRO A 3 3.64 -9.04 7.09
N ARG A 4 3.35 -8.70 8.35
CA ARG A 4 2.74 -9.61 9.31
C ARG A 4 1.32 -10.00 8.88
N LEU A 5 0.49 -9.02 8.51
CA LEU A 5 -0.89 -9.29 8.06
C LEU A 5 -0.94 -10.18 6.81
N VAL A 6 -0.02 -9.95 5.86
CA VAL A 6 0.11 -10.81 4.67
C VAL A 6 0.54 -12.22 5.05
N ALA A 7 1.55 -12.38 5.91
CA ALA A 7 2.01 -13.68 6.35
C ALA A 7 0.91 -14.46 7.10
N GLU A 8 0.21 -13.80 8.03
CA GLU A 8 -0.93 -14.38 8.74
C GLU A 8 -2.08 -14.75 7.79
N GLY A 9 -2.40 -13.88 6.83
CA GLY A 9 -3.42 -14.15 5.80
C GLY A 9 -3.04 -15.33 4.90
N ALA A 10 -1.78 -15.41 4.47
CA ALA A 10 -1.25 -16.51 3.69
C ALA A 10 -1.32 -17.84 4.47
N ARG A 11 -0.96 -17.84 5.75
CA ARG A 11 -1.10 -19.02 6.61
C ARG A 11 -2.56 -19.47 6.73
N ARG A 12 -3.50 -18.53 6.94
CA ARG A 12 -4.94 -18.85 6.97
C ARG A 12 -5.43 -19.44 5.64
N ALA A 13 -4.88 -18.99 4.52
CA ALA A 13 -5.18 -19.52 3.19
C ALA A 13 -4.51 -20.87 2.88
N GLY A 14 -3.73 -21.43 3.81
CA GLY A 14 -3.11 -22.76 3.69
C GLY A 14 -1.70 -22.73 3.08
N VAL A 15 -1.07 -21.56 2.94
CA VAL A 15 0.34 -21.48 2.52
C VAL A 15 1.24 -22.09 3.59
N ARG A 16 1.90 -23.19 3.23
CA ARG A 16 2.72 -23.98 4.17
C ARG A 16 4.10 -23.37 4.42
N ARG A 17 4.71 -22.78 3.39
CA ARG A 17 6.08 -22.25 3.45
C ARG A 17 6.11 -20.78 3.03
N ILE A 18 6.66 -19.93 3.88
CA ILE A 18 6.82 -18.49 3.64
C ILE A 18 8.31 -18.15 3.68
N GLY A 19 8.81 -17.46 2.65
CA GLY A 19 10.14 -16.87 2.64
C GLY A 19 10.06 -15.36 2.82
N VAL A 20 11.03 -14.78 3.52
CA VAL A 20 11.16 -13.33 3.67
C VAL A 20 12.53 -12.87 3.19
N LEU A 21 12.54 -12.21 2.03
CA LEU A 21 13.72 -11.51 1.54
C LEU A 21 13.65 -10.05 2.00
N GLY A 22 14.54 -9.67 2.91
CA GLY A 22 14.57 -8.34 3.48
C GLY A 22 15.78 -7.53 3.03
N PHE A 23 15.70 -6.20 3.16
CA PHE A 23 16.77 -5.28 2.78
C PHE A 23 17.48 -4.71 4.00
N ARG A 24 18.82 -4.63 3.94
CA ARG A 24 19.65 -4.02 4.99
C ARG A 24 19.25 -2.56 5.19
N GLY A 25 19.08 -2.15 6.45
CA GLY A 25 18.67 -0.79 6.82
C GLY A 25 17.18 -0.48 6.67
N ALA A 26 16.38 -1.35 6.01
CA ALA A 26 14.95 -1.11 5.77
C ALA A 26 14.05 -2.17 6.42
N THR A 27 14.48 -3.44 6.48
CA THR A 27 13.64 -4.53 6.99
C THR A 27 13.99 -4.85 8.44
N PRO A 28 13.04 -4.68 9.38
CA PRO A 28 13.22 -5.06 10.78
C PRO A 28 13.42 -6.57 10.97
N GLY A 29 14.13 -6.99 12.01
CA GLY A 29 14.31 -8.40 12.36
C GLY A 29 12.98 -9.13 12.61
N SER A 30 12.01 -8.46 13.21
CA SER A 30 10.66 -8.99 13.43
C SER A 30 9.92 -9.33 12.13
N THR A 31 10.24 -8.68 11.02
CA THR A 31 9.68 -9.03 9.70
C THR A 31 10.37 -10.28 9.15
N LEU A 32 11.68 -10.41 9.31
CA LEU A 32 12.40 -11.63 8.88
C LEU A 32 11.92 -12.87 9.62
N ALA A 33 11.58 -12.73 10.91
CA ALA A 33 11.08 -13.81 11.76
C ALA A 33 9.68 -14.33 11.36
N LEU A 34 8.99 -13.70 10.39
CA LEU A 34 7.71 -14.19 9.87
C LEU A 34 7.87 -15.38 8.90
N GLY A 35 9.07 -15.55 8.34
CA GLY A 35 9.36 -16.58 7.34
C GLY A 35 9.95 -17.84 7.94
N ASP A 36 9.66 -18.97 7.31
CA ASP A 36 10.33 -20.26 7.54
C ASP A 36 11.75 -20.23 6.94
N TRP A 37 11.95 -19.40 5.93
CA TRP A 37 13.23 -19.03 5.35
C TRP A 37 13.35 -17.52 5.35
N SER A 38 14.52 -17.01 5.66
CA SER A 38 14.75 -15.57 5.57
C SER A 38 16.19 -15.23 5.20
N ARG A 39 16.34 -14.20 4.38
CA ARG A 39 17.64 -13.64 4.02
C ARG A 39 17.58 -12.12 3.99
N ARG A 40 18.66 -11.49 4.42
CA ARG A 40 18.81 -10.03 4.35
C ARG A 40 19.90 -9.69 3.35
N ILE A 41 19.54 -8.92 2.33
CA ILE A 41 20.46 -8.49 1.27
C ILE A 41 20.59 -6.97 1.21
N SER A 42 21.54 -6.50 0.42
CA SER A 42 21.61 -5.08 0.04
C SER A 42 20.96 -4.91 -1.33
N LEU A 43 20.17 -3.83 -1.51
CA LEU A 43 19.61 -3.43 -2.81
C LEU A 43 20.63 -2.83 -3.77
N LYS A 44 21.93 -2.91 -3.45
CA LYS A 44 22.98 -2.31 -4.27
C LYS A 44 23.31 -3.11 -5.53
N SER A 45 22.95 -4.40 -5.59
CA SER A 45 23.28 -5.31 -6.67
C SER A 45 22.09 -6.13 -7.12
N LEU A 46 21.80 -6.09 -8.43
CA LEU A 46 20.76 -6.94 -9.06
C LEU A 46 21.17 -8.41 -9.09
N ALA A 47 22.45 -8.71 -9.28
CA ALA A 47 22.93 -10.10 -9.26
C ALA A 47 22.69 -10.75 -7.90
N VAL A 48 23.07 -10.09 -6.79
CA VAL A 48 22.81 -10.57 -5.43
C VAL A 48 21.32 -10.72 -5.15
N PHE A 49 20.49 -9.83 -5.70
CA PHE A 49 19.03 -9.89 -5.57
C PHE A 49 18.45 -11.12 -6.30
N ARG A 50 18.84 -11.35 -7.56
CA ARG A 50 18.39 -12.50 -8.35
C ARG A 50 18.85 -13.82 -7.72
N ASP A 51 20.08 -13.91 -7.26
CA ASP A 51 20.63 -15.14 -6.65
C ASP A 51 19.91 -15.47 -5.35
N ALA A 52 19.59 -14.47 -4.53
CA ALA A 52 18.82 -14.67 -3.31
C ALA A 52 17.40 -15.19 -3.59
N ILE A 53 16.78 -14.78 -4.70
CA ILE A 53 15.45 -15.29 -5.11
C ILE A 53 15.53 -16.73 -5.61
N ARG A 54 16.54 -17.05 -6.43
CA ARG A 54 16.76 -18.43 -6.89
C ARG A 54 17.02 -19.40 -5.74
N GLU A 55 17.89 -19.00 -4.80
CA GLU A 55 18.21 -19.80 -3.60
C GLU A 55 16.97 -20.03 -2.73
N ALA A 56 16.08 -19.06 -2.65
CA ALA A 56 14.85 -19.17 -1.86
C ALA A 56 13.91 -20.27 -2.38
N GLY A 57 13.87 -20.51 -3.69
CA GLY A 57 13.13 -21.61 -4.32
C GLY A 57 11.62 -21.53 -4.14
N PHE A 58 11.02 -20.30 -4.21
CA PHE A 58 9.58 -20.11 -4.13
C PHE A 58 8.98 -19.87 -5.52
N GLY A 59 7.80 -20.40 -5.78
CA GLY A 59 7.08 -20.20 -7.06
C GLY A 59 6.33 -18.89 -7.16
N SER A 60 6.06 -18.23 -6.02
CA SER A 60 5.34 -16.94 -5.99
C SER A 60 6.03 -15.94 -5.08
N ALA A 61 5.92 -14.65 -5.41
CA ALA A 61 6.47 -13.55 -4.63
C ALA A 61 5.42 -12.46 -4.42
N ILE A 62 5.51 -11.77 -3.29
CA ILE A 62 4.73 -10.58 -2.97
C ILE A 62 5.68 -9.44 -2.64
N LEU A 63 5.47 -8.29 -3.26
CA LEU A 63 6.14 -7.05 -2.90
C LEU A 63 5.33 -6.34 -1.82
N ILE A 64 5.92 -6.14 -0.64
CA ILE A 64 5.23 -5.47 0.46
C ILE A 64 6.21 -4.67 1.32
N GLY A 65 5.82 -3.48 1.67
CA GLY A 65 6.63 -2.55 2.44
C GLY A 65 6.76 -1.21 1.75
N GLN A 66 7.64 -0.39 2.27
CA GLN A 66 7.90 0.94 1.75
C GLN A 66 9.42 1.14 1.63
N ILE A 67 9.89 1.54 0.47
CA ILE A 67 11.24 2.04 0.30
C ILE A 67 11.17 3.56 0.46
N GLY A 68 11.79 4.06 1.52
CA GLY A 68 11.80 5.50 1.76
C GLY A 68 12.54 6.25 0.64
N PRO A 69 12.00 7.38 0.16
CA PRO A 69 12.61 8.17 -0.92
C PRO A 69 14.07 8.53 -0.67
N LEU A 70 14.42 8.87 0.58
CA LEU A 70 15.80 9.18 0.97
C LEU A 70 16.76 7.97 0.82
N ALA A 71 16.27 6.75 0.99
CA ALA A 71 17.07 5.55 0.79
C ALA A 71 17.43 5.37 -0.69
N TYR A 72 16.49 5.68 -1.59
CA TYR A 72 16.71 5.65 -3.02
C TYR A 72 17.77 6.69 -3.47
N PHE A 73 17.63 7.95 -3.06
CA PHE A 73 18.58 9.03 -3.47
C PHE A 73 19.95 8.93 -2.83
N ARG A 74 20.11 8.21 -1.71
CA ARG A 74 21.40 8.05 -1.00
C ARG A 74 22.09 6.72 -1.27
N ALA A 75 21.48 5.81 -2.02
CA ALA A 75 22.05 4.49 -2.25
C ALA A 75 23.23 4.56 -3.24
N ALA A 76 24.36 4.00 -2.83
CA ALA A 76 25.48 3.73 -3.73
C ALA A 76 25.18 2.43 -4.49
N PHE A 77 24.55 2.56 -5.65
CA PHE A 77 24.22 1.45 -6.54
C PHE A 77 25.44 0.98 -7.33
N ASP A 78 25.51 -0.31 -7.64
CA ASP A 78 26.48 -0.84 -8.58
C ASP A 78 26.20 -0.38 -10.03
N PRO A 79 27.14 -0.59 -10.98
CA PRO A 79 26.96 -0.15 -12.37
C PRO A 79 25.71 -0.73 -13.03
N GLU A 80 25.35 -2.00 -12.75
CA GLU A 80 24.18 -2.65 -13.33
C GLU A 80 22.87 -2.00 -12.86
N VAL A 81 22.75 -1.70 -11.55
CA VAL A 81 21.58 -1.00 -11.02
C VAL A 81 21.50 0.42 -11.59
N ARG A 82 22.62 1.13 -11.70
CA ARG A 82 22.64 2.48 -12.29
C ARG A 82 22.21 2.47 -13.76
N ALA A 83 22.70 1.52 -14.55
CA ALA A 83 22.27 1.35 -15.94
C ALA A 83 20.76 1.06 -16.03
N ALA A 84 20.26 0.13 -15.21
CA ALA A 84 18.85 -0.19 -15.16
C ALA A 84 17.96 1.00 -14.76
N LEU A 85 18.44 1.87 -13.89
CA LEU A 85 17.75 3.10 -13.51
C LEU A 85 17.79 4.14 -14.65
N ALA A 86 18.91 4.29 -15.34
CA ALA A 86 19.07 5.23 -16.44
C ALA A 86 18.17 4.93 -17.65
N GLU A 87 17.80 3.66 -17.84
CA GLU A 87 16.86 3.22 -18.88
C GLU A 87 15.39 3.55 -18.57
N MET A 88 15.07 3.97 -17.35
CA MET A 88 13.69 4.23 -16.95
C MET A 88 13.22 5.60 -17.41
N PRO A 89 12.00 5.73 -17.97
CA PRO A 89 11.47 7.01 -18.42
C PRO A 89 11.15 7.97 -17.28
N ALA A 90 10.98 7.45 -16.06
CA ALA A 90 10.75 8.21 -14.83
C ALA A 90 11.18 7.37 -13.63
N HIS A 91 11.58 8.05 -12.54
CA HIS A 91 11.97 7.39 -11.29
C HIS A 91 10.86 7.44 -10.23
N ASN A 92 9.63 7.18 -10.64
CA ASN A 92 8.50 7.07 -9.74
C ASN A 92 8.36 5.63 -9.20
N ALA A 93 7.48 5.44 -8.21
CA ALA A 93 7.26 4.12 -7.60
C ALA A 93 6.83 3.07 -8.65
N HIS A 94 5.98 3.47 -9.60
CA HIS A 94 5.45 2.56 -10.63
C HIS A 94 6.57 1.97 -11.51
N THR A 95 7.49 2.79 -12.01
CA THR A 95 8.59 2.34 -12.88
C THR A 95 9.60 1.48 -12.12
N ILE A 96 9.94 1.87 -10.87
CA ILE A 96 10.88 1.14 -10.03
C ILE A 96 10.33 -0.24 -9.64
N PHE A 97 9.09 -0.30 -9.15
CA PHE A 97 8.47 -1.58 -8.79
C PHE A 97 8.20 -2.46 -10.02
N GLY A 98 7.79 -1.88 -11.15
CA GLY A 98 7.67 -2.59 -12.41
C GLY A 98 8.99 -3.25 -12.84
N ARG A 99 10.12 -2.57 -12.65
CA ARG A 99 11.44 -3.17 -12.92
C ARG A 99 11.74 -4.30 -11.93
N LEU A 100 11.51 -4.13 -10.64
CA LEU A 100 11.71 -5.18 -9.63
C LEU A 100 10.86 -6.42 -9.93
N ILE A 101 9.63 -6.27 -10.37
CA ILE A 101 8.77 -7.38 -10.79
C ILE A 101 9.42 -8.14 -11.94
N ARG A 102 9.89 -7.45 -12.98
CA ARG A 102 10.58 -8.11 -14.10
C ARG A 102 11.82 -8.89 -13.65
N GLU A 103 12.61 -8.33 -12.72
CA GLU A 103 13.79 -9.01 -12.17
C GLU A 103 13.43 -10.27 -11.38
N ILE A 104 12.32 -10.25 -10.62
CA ILE A 104 11.83 -11.39 -9.88
C ILE A 104 11.32 -12.46 -10.84
N GLU A 105 10.47 -12.10 -11.79
CA GLU A 105 9.83 -13.03 -12.72
C GLU A 105 10.85 -13.65 -13.70
N ALA A 106 11.92 -12.93 -14.05
CA ALA A 106 13.02 -13.43 -14.86
C ALA A 106 13.81 -14.58 -14.21
N VAL A 107 13.71 -14.75 -12.89
CA VAL A 107 14.41 -15.81 -12.16
C VAL A 107 13.49 -16.90 -11.59
N GLY A 108 12.20 -16.88 -11.97
CA GLY A 108 11.25 -17.97 -11.74
C GLY A 108 9.95 -17.63 -11.04
N PRO A 109 9.94 -16.92 -9.91
CA PRO A 109 8.69 -16.68 -9.18
C PRO A 109 7.72 -15.75 -9.92
N ARG A 110 6.43 -16.07 -9.89
CA ARG A 110 5.38 -15.14 -10.33
C ARG A 110 5.08 -14.12 -9.22
N VAL A 111 5.06 -12.84 -9.56
CA VAL A 111 4.65 -11.80 -8.60
C VAL A 111 3.13 -11.71 -8.57
N ILE A 112 2.56 -11.91 -7.39
CA ILE A 112 1.13 -11.88 -7.12
C ILE A 112 0.75 -10.65 -6.29
N PRO A 113 -0.51 -10.17 -6.37
CA PRO A 113 -0.96 -9.00 -5.60
C PRO A 113 -0.84 -9.22 -4.09
N SER A 114 -0.32 -8.21 -3.37
CA SER A 114 -0.23 -8.27 -1.91
C SER A 114 -1.60 -8.25 -1.23
N SER A 115 -2.62 -7.73 -1.91
CA SER A 115 -4.03 -7.75 -1.46
C SER A 115 -4.63 -9.14 -1.38
N LEU A 116 -4.06 -10.13 -2.08
CA LEU A 116 -4.62 -11.48 -2.19
C LEU A 116 -4.92 -12.11 -0.81
N PHE A 117 -4.07 -11.85 0.17
CA PHE A 117 -4.20 -12.37 1.53
C PHE A 117 -4.74 -11.36 2.54
N LEU A 118 -5.30 -10.23 2.08
CA LEU A 118 -5.70 -9.09 2.90
C LEU A 118 -7.19 -8.72 2.73
N ALA A 119 -8.05 -9.69 2.37
CA ALA A 119 -9.49 -9.45 2.17
C ALA A 119 -10.15 -8.75 3.36
N ASP A 120 -9.81 -9.17 4.60
CA ASP A 120 -10.36 -8.60 5.84
C ASP A 120 -9.95 -7.13 6.04
N GLN A 121 -8.89 -6.68 5.37
CA GLN A 121 -8.29 -5.36 5.53
C GLN A 121 -8.79 -4.35 4.49
N ILE A 122 -9.54 -4.80 3.49
CA ILE A 122 -10.06 -3.96 2.40
C ILE A 122 -11.60 -3.88 2.56
N PRO A 123 -12.20 -2.69 2.65
CA PRO A 123 -13.66 -2.57 2.66
C PRO A 123 -14.21 -3.05 1.32
N ALA A 124 -14.99 -4.12 1.32
CA ALA A 124 -15.49 -4.73 0.09
C ALA A 124 -16.59 -3.89 -0.61
N ALA A 125 -17.33 -3.08 0.16
CA ALA A 125 -18.45 -2.28 -0.33
C ALA A 125 -18.42 -0.85 0.22
N PRO A 126 -19.08 0.11 -0.44
CA PRO A 126 -19.30 1.44 0.09
C PRO A 126 -20.09 1.41 1.40
N GLY A 127 -19.80 2.36 2.28
CA GLY A 127 -20.51 2.48 3.57
C GLY A 127 -19.73 3.28 4.60
N VAL A 128 -20.39 3.57 5.73
CA VAL A 128 -19.74 4.14 6.91
C VAL A 128 -19.12 3.00 7.70
N LEU A 129 -17.83 3.13 8.02
CA LEU A 129 -17.06 2.08 8.68
C LEU A 129 -16.79 2.38 10.17
N SER A 130 -16.81 3.65 10.56
CA SER A 130 -16.66 4.13 11.93
C SER A 130 -18.01 4.27 12.64
N SER A 131 -17.97 4.40 13.97
CA SER A 131 -19.17 4.65 14.79
C SER A 131 -19.84 5.99 14.46
N ARG A 132 -19.07 7.00 14.09
CA ARG A 132 -19.57 8.33 13.68
C ARG A 132 -19.87 8.36 12.18
N SER A 133 -21.07 8.77 11.82
CA SER A 133 -21.41 9.09 10.43
C SER A 133 -20.85 10.44 10.01
N PRO A 134 -20.47 10.63 8.73
CA PRO A 134 -20.06 11.93 8.22
C PRO A 134 -21.26 12.87 8.10
N THR A 135 -21.02 14.16 8.30
CA THR A 135 -22.00 15.23 8.08
C THR A 135 -22.24 15.47 6.59
N GLY A 136 -23.31 16.21 6.25
CA GLY A 136 -23.55 16.65 4.86
C GLY A 136 -22.41 17.48 4.28
N ALA A 137 -21.83 18.38 5.07
CA ALA A 137 -20.68 19.20 4.66
C ALA A 137 -19.44 18.34 4.38
N GLU A 138 -19.17 17.33 5.23
CA GLU A 138 -18.06 16.39 5.00
C GLU A 138 -18.27 15.55 3.72
N ARG A 139 -19.49 15.13 3.44
CA ARG A 139 -19.82 14.42 2.19
C ARG A 139 -19.63 15.30 0.95
N ALA A 140 -20.09 16.56 1.01
CA ALA A 140 -19.91 17.52 -0.07
C ALA A 140 -18.41 17.82 -0.33
N ALA A 141 -17.64 18.03 0.75
CA ALA A 141 -16.21 18.23 0.67
C ALA A 141 -15.52 16.98 0.07
N ALA A 142 -15.90 15.78 0.49
CA ALA A 142 -15.35 14.54 -0.06
C ALA A 142 -15.66 14.35 -1.55
N ALA A 143 -16.88 14.66 -1.99
CA ALA A 143 -17.27 14.59 -3.40
C ALA A 143 -16.43 15.55 -4.27
N PHE A 144 -16.17 16.74 -3.79
CA PHE A 144 -15.25 17.70 -4.43
C PHE A 144 -13.82 17.16 -4.44
N GLY A 145 -13.32 16.71 -3.28
CA GLY A 145 -11.96 16.21 -3.12
C GLY A 145 -11.67 14.97 -3.96
N ARG A 146 -12.69 14.09 -4.19
CA ARG A 146 -12.56 12.92 -5.03
C ARG A 146 -12.15 13.27 -6.47
N LYS A 147 -12.78 14.27 -7.07
CA LYS A 147 -12.46 14.71 -8.44
C LYS A 147 -10.98 15.10 -8.57
N ILE A 148 -10.48 15.81 -7.55
CA ILE A 148 -9.08 16.24 -7.52
C ILE A 148 -8.16 15.06 -7.26
N ALA A 149 -8.50 14.20 -6.29
CA ALA A 149 -7.70 13.03 -5.94
C ALA A 149 -7.56 12.06 -7.12
N ASP A 150 -8.64 11.80 -7.86
CA ASP A 150 -8.63 10.96 -9.07
C ASP A 150 -7.68 11.57 -10.12
N ALA A 151 -7.80 12.86 -10.43
CA ALA A 151 -6.95 13.52 -11.43
C ALA A 151 -5.45 13.53 -11.04
N VAL A 152 -5.15 13.83 -9.78
CA VAL A 152 -3.77 13.86 -9.27
C VAL A 152 -3.17 12.46 -9.22
N CYS A 153 -3.97 11.45 -8.90
CA CYS A 153 -3.56 10.07 -8.86
C CYS A 153 -3.28 9.52 -10.27
N ASP A 154 -4.09 9.89 -11.26
CA ASP A 154 -3.88 9.51 -12.66
C ASP A 154 -2.58 10.12 -13.23
N LEU A 155 -2.14 11.27 -12.70
CA LEU A 155 -0.86 11.92 -13.04
C LEU A 155 0.35 11.37 -12.27
N ASP A 156 0.18 10.34 -11.44
CA ASP A 156 1.24 9.78 -10.57
C ASP A 156 1.87 10.79 -9.59
N VAL A 157 1.15 11.85 -9.20
CA VAL A 157 1.62 12.85 -8.23
C VAL A 157 1.43 12.37 -6.80
N GLY A 158 0.23 11.80 -6.49
CA GLY A 158 -0.11 11.30 -5.17
C GLY A 158 -1.51 10.72 -5.13
N GLN A 159 -1.91 10.19 -3.98
CA GLN A 159 -3.16 9.43 -3.80
C GLN A 159 -4.11 10.07 -2.78
N THR A 160 -3.70 11.18 -2.15
CA THR A 160 -4.42 11.81 -1.03
C THR A 160 -4.59 13.30 -1.26
N VAL A 161 -5.80 13.78 -1.01
CA VAL A 161 -6.13 15.22 -1.04
C VAL A 161 -6.82 15.60 0.27
N VAL A 162 -6.47 16.77 0.82
CA VAL A 162 -7.12 17.36 1.99
C VAL A 162 -7.95 18.54 1.52
N VAL A 163 -9.23 18.50 1.84
CA VAL A 163 -10.20 19.51 1.36
C VAL A 163 -11.05 20.04 2.51
N LYS A 164 -11.60 21.24 2.31
CA LYS A 164 -12.61 21.84 3.17
C LYS A 164 -13.41 22.88 2.39
N ASP A 165 -14.72 22.93 2.58
CA ASP A 165 -15.63 23.94 2.05
C ASP A 165 -15.42 24.23 0.53
N GLY A 166 -15.25 23.16 -0.27
CA GLY A 166 -15.03 23.28 -1.72
C GLY A 166 -13.63 23.74 -2.14
N VAL A 167 -12.64 23.74 -1.22
CA VAL A 167 -11.27 24.15 -1.49
C VAL A 167 -10.30 22.99 -1.23
N ALA A 168 -9.36 22.75 -2.15
CA ALA A 168 -8.24 21.85 -1.93
C ALA A 168 -7.14 22.56 -1.12
N LEU A 169 -6.90 22.07 0.09
CA LEU A 169 -5.93 22.69 1.02
C LEU A 169 -4.54 22.07 0.91
N ALA A 170 -4.47 20.79 0.54
CA ALA A 170 -3.21 20.10 0.29
C ALA A 170 -3.43 18.92 -0.64
N VAL A 171 -2.48 18.69 -1.53
CA VAL A 171 -2.40 17.54 -2.42
C VAL A 171 -1.14 16.77 -2.04
N GLU A 172 -1.24 15.44 -1.96
CA GLU A 172 -0.11 14.57 -1.69
C GLU A 172 0.88 14.64 -2.86
N GLY A 173 2.14 14.77 -2.52
CA GLY A 173 3.25 14.62 -3.41
C GLY A 173 4.27 13.66 -2.80
N PHE A 174 5.54 13.89 -3.09
CA PHE A 174 6.65 13.08 -2.60
C PHE A 174 6.80 13.06 -1.06
N ASP A 175 6.22 14.04 -0.38
CA ASP A 175 6.22 14.17 1.09
C ASP A 175 5.30 13.15 1.80
N GLY A 176 4.38 12.52 1.06
CA GLY A 176 3.51 11.44 1.50
C GLY A 176 2.29 11.88 2.32
N THR A 177 1.39 10.93 2.55
CA THR A 177 0.06 11.14 3.15
C THR A 177 0.09 11.89 4.50
N ASP A 178 0.97 11.49 5.43
CA ASP A 178 1.00 12.09 6.78
C ASP A 178 1.43 13.58 6.74
N ALA A 179 2.35 13.94 5.85
CA ALA A 179 2.78 15.33 5.66
C ALA A 179 1.68 16.18 5.02
N THR A 180 1.01 15.64 4.03
CA THR A 180 -0.14 16.26 3.36
C THR A 180 -1.27 16.57 4.33
N ILE A 181 -1.64 15.59 5.18
CA ILE A 181 -2.65 15.77 6.23
C ILE A 181 -2.25 16.91 7.19
N ARG A 182 -0.99 16.93 7.66
CA ARG A 182 -0.51 17.99 8.55
C ARG A 182 -0.55 19.37 7.88
N ARG A 183 -0.17 19.47 6.60
CA ARG A 183 -0.18 20.73 5.83
C ARG A 183 -1.59 21.23 5.63
N GLY A 184 -2.51 20.37 5.14
CA GLY A 184 -3.91 20.73 4.94
C GLY A 184 -4.64 21.07 6.23
N GLY A 185 -4.43 20.31 7.30
CA GLY A 185 -5.02 20.58 8.61
C GLY A 185 -4.55 21.90 9.25
N ARG A 186 -3.28 22.27 9.06
CA ARG A 186 -2.76 23.57 9.50
C ARG A 186 -3.51 24.72 8.83
N ILE A 187 -3.76 24.62 7.52
CA ILE A 187 -4.51 25.62 6.75
C ILE A 187 -5.97 25.65 7.19
N ALA A 188 -6.60 24.48 7.32
CA ALA A 188 -8.00 24.35 7.71
C ALA A 188 -8.30 24.79 9.16
N ARG A 189 -7.30 24.73 10.03
CA ARG A 189 -7.41 24.80 11.50
C ARG A 189 -8.22 23.64 12.11
N ARG A 190 -9.43 23.37 11.60
CA ARG A 190 -10.30 22.24 11.98
C ARG A 190 -11.28 21.89 10.87
N GLY A 191 -11.82 20.69 10.91
CA GLY A 191 -12.94 20.28 10.04
C GLY A 191 -12.53 19.92 8.61
N ALA A 192 -11.24 19.70 8.34
CA ALA A 192 -10.80 19.23 7.03
C ALA A 192 -11.19 17.77 6.81
N VAL A 193 -11.43 17.43 5.55
CA VAL A 193 -11.74 16.08 5.07
C VAL A 193 -10.57 15.57 4.25
N VAL A 194 -10.20 14.31 4.49
CA VAL A 194 -9.16 13.60 3.74
C VAL A 194 -9.84 12.69 2.72
N VAL A 195 -9.41 12.72 1.48
CA VAL A 195 -9.85 11.79 0.43
C VAL A 195 -8.64 11.02 -0.07
N LYS A 196 -8.72 9.69 -0.07
CA LYS A 196 -7.65 8.81 -0.53
C LYS A 196 -8.18 7.83 -1.57
N VAL A 197 -7.51 7.79 -2.72
CA VAL A 197 -7.90 6.99 -3.89
C VAL A 197 -6.78 6.07 -4.34
N ALA A 198 -7.09 5.13 -5.23
CA ALA A 198 -6.13 4.35 -5.98
C ALA A 198 -6.17 4.78 -7.46
N LYS A 199 -5.04 4.73 -8.14
CA LYS A 199 -4.93 5.03 -9.57
C LYS A 199 -5.79 4.07 -10.40
N ARG A 200 -6.41 4.59 -11.46
CA ARG A 200 -7.11 3.77 -12.46
C ARG A 200 -6.10 2.89 -13.19
N GLY A 201 -6.46 1.62 -13.41
CA GLY A 201 -5.55 0.67 -14.06
C GLY A 201 -4.28 0.37 -13.26
N HIS A 202 -4.25 0.72 -11.97
CA HIS A 202 -3.10 0.48 -11.10
C HIS A 202 -2.78 -1.02 -10.98
N ASP A 203 -1.51 -1.34 -11.09
CA ASP A 203 -1.01 -2.70 -10.87
C ASP A 203 -1.05 -3.04 -9.36
N MET A 204 -2.04 -3.83 -8.97
CA MET A 204 -2.28 -4.20 -7.57
C MET A 204 -1.21 -5.13 -6.96
N ARG A 205 -0.17 -5.47 -7.71
CA ARG A 205 0.98 -6.22 -7.20
C ARG A 205 1.89 -5.38 -6.31
N PHE A 206 1.80 -4.05 -6.41
CA PHE A 206 2.57 -3.10 -5.60
C PHE A 206 1.79 -1.81 -5.34
N ASP A 207 2.27 -1.00 -4.39
CA ASP A 207 1.78 0.36 -4.05
C ASP A 207 0.27 0.47 -3.83
N ILE A 208 -0.32 -0.51 -3.11
CA ILE A 208 -1.72 -0.40 -2.69
C ILE A 208 -1.86 0.76 -1.72
N PRO A 209 -2.81 1.70 -1.94
CA PRO A 209 -3.05 2.78 -0.99
C PRO A 209 -3.42 2.25 0.40
N VAL A 210 -2.76 2.76 1.43
CA VAL A 210 -2.95 2.29 2.81
C VAL A 210 -3.41 3.41 3.72
N VAL A 211 -4.37 3.10 4.59
CA VAL A 211 -4.73 3.89 5.77
C VAL A 211 -4.35 3.09 7.02
N GLY A 212 -3.54 3.67 7.89
CA GLY A 212 -3.10 3.05 9.14
C GLY A 212 -3.43 3.91 10.37
N GLU A 213 -3.16 3.37 11.57
CA GLU A 213 -3.31 4.17 12.81
C GLU A 213 -2.46 5.45 12.80
N ARG A 214 -1.32 5.45 12.09
CA ARG A 214 -0.50 6.67 11.91
C ARG A 214 -1.27 7.74 11.16
N THR A 215 -2.01 7.38 10.11
CA THR A 215 -2.86 8.28 9.35
C THR A 215 -3.95 8.87 10.24
N ILE A 216 -4.65 8.05 11.02
CA ILE A 216 -5.67 8.54 11.97
C ILE A 216 -5.04 9.45 13.03
N ARG A 217 -3.87 9.10 13.53
CA ARG A 217 -3.12 9.95 14.48
C ARG A 217 -2.73 11.31 13.86
N ALA A 218 -2.30 11.32 12.61
CA ALA A 218 -2.00 12.55 11.87
C ALA A 218 -3.26 13.39 11.70
N MET A 219 -4.39 12.79 11.33
CA MET A 219 -5.70 13.45 11.21
C MET A 219 -6.16 14.06 12.52
N ARG A 220 -6.08 13.31 13.63
CA ARG A 220 -6.41 13.83 14.96
C ARG A 220 -5.60 15.06 15.32
N LYS A 221 -4.27 15.02 15.12
CA LYS A 221 -3.37 16.15 15.39
C LYS A 221 -3.63 17.36 14.47
N ALA A 222 -4.11 17.08 13.27
CA ALA A 222 -4.43 18.08 12.26
C ALA A 222 -5.90 18.54 12.30
N HIS A 223 -6.68 18.06 13.30
CA HIS A 223 -8.11 18.34 13.45
C HIS A 223 -8.94 18.07 12.19
N CYS A 224 -8.53 17.08 11.39
CA CYS A 224 -9.34 16.53 10.30
C CYS A 224 -10.45 15.66 10.88
N THR A 225 -11.66 15.77 10.33
CA THR A 225 -12.85 15.14 10.92
C THR A 225 -13.38 13.95 10.17
N ALA A 226 -13.00 13.75 8.91
CA ALA A 226 -13.42 12.60 8.13
C ALA A 226 -12.32 12.15 7.15
N VAL A 227 -12.30 10.84 6.86
CA VAL A 227 -11.54 10.25 5.76
C VAL A 227 -12.46 9.43 4.88
N PHE A 228 -12.36 9.67 3.58
CA PHE A 228 -13.09 8.95 2.56
C PHE A 228 -12.10 8.15 1.71
N VAL A 229 -12.36 6.86 1.52
CA VAL A 229 -11.49 5.91 0.80
C VAL A 229 -12.29 5.14 -0.25
N GLN A 230 -11.63 4.69 -1.30
CA GLN A 230 -12.27 3.83 -2.30
C GLN A 230 -12.49 2.41 -1.77
N ALA A 231 -13.73 1.95 -1.79
CA ALA A 231 -14.08 0.55 -1.52
C ALA A 231 -13.37 -0.39 -2.52
N GLY A 232 -12.94 -1.55 -2.06
CA GLY A 232 -12.24 -2.55 -2.85
C GLY A 232 -10.81 -2.18 -3.25
N ARG A 233 -10.33 -0.97 -2.97
CA ARG A 233 -9.06 -0.47 -3.51
C ARG A 233 -8.09 0.06 -2.45
N VAL A 234 -8.57 0.56 -1.34
CA VAL A 234 -7.75 1.11 -0.25
C VAL A 234 -7.70 0.13 0.91
N LEU A 235 -6.51 -0.17 1.37
CA LEU A 235 -6.24 -1.12 2.44
C LEU A 235 -6.12 -0.42 3.79
N PHE A 236 -6.69 -1.02 4.82
CA PHE A 236 -6.46 -0.63 6.21
C PHE A 236 -5.36 -1.50 6.84
N ALA A 237 -4.30 -0.88 7.36
CA ALA A 237 -3.27 -1.61 8.08
C ALA A 237 -3.76 -1.94 9.50
N ASP A 238 -4.29 -3.13 9.70
CA ASP A 238 -5.06 -3.58 10.88
C ASP A 238 -6.39 -2.83 10.98
N ARG A 239 -7.35 -3.20 10.12
CA ARG A 239 -8.66 -2.53 10.02
C ARG A 239 -9.37 -2.36 11.35
N PRO A 240 -9.46 -3.38 12.24
CA PRO A 240 -10.06 -3.18 13.55
C PRO A 240 -9.34 -2.12 14.40
N ALA A 241 -8.01 -2.10 14.41
CA ALA A 241 -7.24 -1.12 15.18
C ALA A 241 -7.41 0.31 14.62
N VAL A 242 -7.41 0.45 13.28
CA VAL A 242 -7.64 1.73 12.60
C VAL A 242 -9.02 2.29 12.91
N LEU A 243 -10.08 1.47 12.85
CA LEU A 243 -11.44 1.91 13.15
C LEU A 243 -11.59 2.30 14.63
N ARG A 244 -11.07 1.50 15.56
CA ARG A 244 -11.04 1.90 16.99
C ARG A 244 -10.29 3.21 17.22
N ALA A 245 -9.20 3.44 16.50
CA ALA A 245 -8.46 4.71 16.60
C ALA A 245 -9.26 5.89 16.03
N ALA A 246 -9.98 5.69 14.93
CA ALA A 246 -10.86 6.68 14.33
C ALA A 246 -12.02 7.04 15.26
N ASP A 247 -12.67 6.05 15.85
CA ASP A 247 -13.79 6.25 16.80
C ASP A 247 -13.32 7.05 18.03
N ARG A 248 -12.18 6.69 18.62
CA ARG A 248 -11.60 7.47 19.74
C ARG A 248 -11.21 8.89 19.36
N ALA A 249 -10.91 9.12 18.09
CA ALA A 249 -10.56 10.44 17.57
C ALA A 249 -11.77 11.27 17.08
N GLY A 250 -12.97 10.67 17.07
CA GLY A 250 -14.18 11.30 16.49
C GLY A 250 -14.09 11.48 14.98
N VAL A 251 -13.25 10.69 14.28
CA VAL A 251 -13.06 10.75 12.83
C VAL A 251 -14.03 9.80 12.13
N ALA A 252 -14.83 10.32 11.20
CA ALA A 252 -15.64 9.48 10.34
C ALA A 252 -14.76 8.78 9.29
N VAL A 253 -14.93 7.47 9.15
CA VAL A 253 -14.27 6.66 8.11
C VAL A 253 -15.35 6.15 7.17
N VAL A 254 -15.23 6.47 5.89
CA VAL A 254 -16.24 6.15 4.88
C VAL A 254 -15.57 5.52 3.69
N ALA A 255 -16.08 4.38 3.27
CA ALA A 255 -15.76 3.79 1.97
C ALA A 255 -16.76 4.31 0.94
N PHE A 256 -16.29 4.76 -0.21
CA PHE A 256 -17.15 5.16 -1.34
C PHE A 256 -16.91 4.25 -2.54
N ASP A 257 -17.89 4.20 -3.44
CA ASP A 257 -17.77 3.41 -4.67
C ASP A 257 -16.62 3.90 -5.54
N SER A 258 -15.72 2.99 -5.88
CA SER A 258 -14.57 3.29 -6.73
C SER A 258 -14.96 3.50 -8.19
N GLY A 259 -16.01 2.85 -8.68
CA GLY A 259 -16.30 2.71 -10.10
C GLY A 259 -15.25 1.88 -10.86
N MET A 260 -14.44 1.12 -10.14
CA MET A 260 -13.37 0.27 -10.66
C MET A 260 -13.47 -1.15 -10.07
N GLU A 261 -12.87 -2.12 -10.76
CA GLU A 261 -12.75 -3.47 -10.19
C GLU A 261 -12.02 -3.45 -8.84
N PRO A 262 -12.50 -4.22 -7.85
CA PRO A 262 -11.82 -4.35 -6.57
C PRO A 262 -10.44 -4.99 -6.73
N ALA A 263 -9.58 -4.75 -5.75
CA ALA A 263 -8.30 -5.44 -5.66
C ALA A 263 -8.53 -6.96 -5.57
N PRO A 264 -7.71 -7.77 -6.24
CA PRO A 264 -7.81 -9.21 -6.15
C PRO A 264 -7.52 -9.66 -4.71
N VAL A 265 -8.48 -10.41 -4.15
CA VAL A 265 -8.40 -11.01 -2.82
C VAL A 265 -8.91 -12.46 -2.90
N LEU A 266 -8.40 -13.32 -2.02
CA LEU A 266 -8.98 -14.65 -1.84
C LEU A 266 -10.30 -14.50 -1.08
N SER A 267 -11.38 -15.07 -1.62
CA SER A 267 -12.67 -15.15 -0.92
C SER A 267 -12.53 -16.05 0.31
N ALA A 268 -13.29 -15.73 1.36
CA ALA A 268 -13.30 -16.54 2.57
C ALA A 268 -13.70 -17.99 2.23
N GLY A 269 -12.84 -18.95 2.61
CA GLY A 269 -13.07 -20.38 2.33
C GLY A 269 -12.35 -20.96 1.10
N VAL A 270 -11.76 -20.14 0.24
CA VAL A 270 -10.93 -20.64 -0.86
C VAL A 270 -9.50 -20.84 -0.36
N ARG A 271 -9.06 -22.10 -0.36
CA ARG A 271 -7.65 -22.44 -0.13
C ARG A 271 -6.86 -22.10 -1.39
N ALA A 272 -5.65 -21.58 -1.24
CA ALA A 272 -4.72 -21.44 -2.35
C ALA A 272 -4.56 -22.80 -3.06
N SER A 273 -4.87 -22.86 -4.35
CA SER A 273 -4.77 -24.07 -5.14
C SER A 273 -3.35 -24.62 -5.06
N ARG A 274 -3.21 -25.94 -4.99
CA ARG A 274 -1.94 -26.66 -5.08
C ARG A 274 -1.41 -26.58 -6.52
N GLU A 275 -1.00 -25.42 -6.97
CA GLU A 275 -0.23 -25.32 -8.21
C GLU A 275 1.24 -25.52 -7.86
N GLY A 276 1.72 -26.75 -8.02
CA GLY A 276 3.12 -27.08 -7.81
C GLY A 276 3.44 -28.52 -7.42
N GLU A 277 2.47 -29.45 -7.45
CA GLU A 277 2.76 -30.87 -7.36
C GLU A 277 2.47 -31.52 -8.72
N GLY A 278 3.47 -31.53 -9.57
CA GLY A 278 3.37 -32.29 -10.84
C GLY A 278 4.42 -31.87 -11.83
N ALA A 279 5.64 -32.37 -11.67
CA ALA A 279 6.56 -32.86 -12.69
C ALA A 279 7.93 -33.10 -12.05
N ALA A 280 8.14 -34.30 -11.61
CA ALA A 280 9.47 -34.90 -11.67
C ALA A 280 9.33 -36.16 -12.53
N PRO A 281 10.27 -36.39 -13.49
CA PRO A 281 10.29 -37.62 -14.27
C PRO A 281 10.66 -38.84 -13.44
#